data_301c4920301863b2dcc63c5f94883332
#
_entry.id   301c4920301863b2dcc63c5f94883332
#
_cell.length_a   1.000
_cell.length_b   1.000
_cell.length_c   1.000
_cell.angle_alpha   90.00
_cell.angle_beta   90.00
_cell.angle_gamma   90.00
#
_symmetry.space_group_name_H-M   'P 1'
#
loop_
_entity.id
_entity.type
_entity.pdbx_description
1 polymer ?
#
loop_
_entity_poly.entity_id
_entity_poly.type
_entity_poly.pdbx_seq_one_letter_code
_entity_poly.pdbx_strand_id
1 'polypeptide(L)'
;MNEYIDMVNTIVRHIYMYLSFVLFLSYRFYFIGDDDLLQILGQATKPAIIQTHLKKLFAGIHTVNFDSDNKHIISMNSIQGEVVSLKNKIKISNEVEGWLNNLAREMKNTLQQLLIDCLKDGRDTKNGMDPLKYPSQILCLAESILFTERCEESIRKGDLKTALNYLQAQLDFYTSVDLGNLENFSMS
;
A
#
# COMPACT_ATOMS: atom_id res chain seq x y z
N MET A 1 41.03 -15.64 28.58
CA MET A 1 40.28 -14.35 28.52
C MET A 1 40.33 -13.73 27.11
N ASN A 2 41.48 -13.73 26.45
CA ASN A 2 41.62 -13.18 25.09
C ASN A 2 40.82 -13.97 24.03
N GLU A 3 40.85 -15.29 24.05
CA GLU A 3 40.08 -16.13 23.10
C GLU A 3 38.59 -15.88 23.16
N TYR A 4 38.00 -15.61 24.33
CA TYR A 4 36.58 -15.28 24.46
C TYR A 4 36.27 -13.92 23.86
N ILE A 5 37.13 -12.93 24.05
CA ILE A 5 37.00 -11.60 23.46
C ILE A 5 37.11 -11.68 21.94
N ASP A 6 38.03 -12.47 21.40
CA ASP A 6 38.18 -12.65 19.94
C ASP A 6 36.98 -13.36 19.32
N MET A 7 36.43 -14.35 20.02
CA MET A 7 35.22 -15.03 19.58
C MET A 7 34.03 -14.07 19.55
N VAL A 8 33.82 -13.25 20.58
CA VAL A 8 32.77 -12.25 20.64
C VAL A 8 32.93 -11.22 19.52
N ASN A 9 34.12 -10.70 19.30
CA ASN A 9 34.43 -9.75 18.24
C ASN A 9 34.17 -10.35 16.85
N THR A 10 34.46 -11.63 16.66
CA THR A 10 34.20 -12.35 15.42
C THR A 10 32.71 -12.48 15.18
N ILE A 11 31.92 -12.84 16.20
CA ILE A 11 30.45 -12.92 16.11
C ILE A 11 29.87 -11.54 15.79
N VAL A 12 30.28 -10.50 16.49
CA VAL A 12 29.83 -9.12 16.25
C VAL A 12 30.12 -8.69 14.81
N ARG A 13 31.34 -8.99 14.30
CA ARG A 13 31.69 -8.68 12.89
C ARG A 13 30.81 -9.41 11.89
N HIS A 14 30.47 -10.68 12.12
CA HIS A 14 29.58 -11.44 11.25
C HIS A 14 28.16 -10.87 11.27
N ILE A 15 27.66 -10.45 12.44
CA ILE A 15 26.35 -9.79 12.56
C ILE A 15 26.34 -8.49 11.76
N TYR A 16 27.36 -7.63 11.91
CA TYR A 16 27.45 -6.38 11.14
C TYR A 16 27.54 -6.61 9.61
N MET A 17 28.33 -7.59 9.18
CA MET A 17 28.38 -7.96 7.75
C MET A 17 27.03 -8.44 7.24
N TYR A 18 26.33 -9.26 8.00
CA TYR A 18 24.99 -9.74 7.64
C TYR A 18 23.98 -8.59 7.57
N LEU A 19 23.94 -7.72 8.56
CA LEU A 19 23.07 -6.53 8.56
C LEU A 19 23.37 -5.62 7.37
N SER A 20 24.64 -5.35 7.07
CA SER A 20 25.01 -4.54 5.90
C SER A 20 24.58 -5.18 4.58
N PHE A 21 24.65 -6.50 4.48
CA PHE A 21 24.18 -7.25 3.31
C PHE A 21 22.65 -7.16 3.18
N VAL A 22 21.90 -7.31 4.26
CA VAL A 22 20.43 -7.17 4.31
C VAL A 22 20.01 -5.76 3.93
N LEU A 23 20.68 -4.73 4.45
CA LEU A 23 20.45 -3.32 4.08
C LEU A 23 20.70 -3.07 2.57
N PHE A 24 21.71 -3.71 2.01
CA PHE A 24 22.00 -3.61 0.57
C PHE A 24 20.92 -4.28 -0.29
N LEU A 25 20.39 -5.41 0.15
CA LEU A 25 19.34 -6.13 -0.60
C LEU A 25 17.99 -5.42 -0.61
N SER A 26 17.66 -4.67 0.44
CA SER A 26 16.41 -3.93 0.49
C SER A 26 16.61 -2.53 1.07
N TYR A 27 16.47 -1.50 0.23
CA TYR A 27 16.54 -0.10 0.64
C TYR A 27 15.53 0.27 1.74
N ARG A 28 14.48 -0.52 1.94
CA ARG A 28 13.47 -0.31 2.99
C ARG A 28 14.03 -0.50 4.39
N PHE A 29 14.98 -1.40 4.57
CA PHE A 29 15.63 -1.62 5.85
C PHE A 29 16.58 -0.50 6.27
N TYR A 30 17.00 0.34 5.33
CA TYR A 30 17.86 1.48 5.64
C TYR A 30 17.19 2.50 6.60
N PHE A 31 15.85 2.55 6.61
CA PHE A 31 15.08 3.45 7.48
C PHE A 31 14.70 2.84 8.83
N ILE A 32 15.19 1.65 9.14
CA ILE A 32 14.93 0.93 10.39
C ILE A 32 16.22 0.93 11.21
N GLY A 33 16.11 1.15 12.54
CA GLY A 33 17.25 1.01 13.44
C GLY A 33 17.72 -0.45 13.56
N ASP A 34 19.00 -0.63 13.94
CA ASP A 34 19.63 -1.97 14.03
C ASP A 34 18.88 -2.91 14.97
N ASP A 35 18.35 -2.42 16.09
CA ASP A 35 17.59 -3.22 17.06
C ASP A 35 16.28 -3.72 16.48
N ASP A 36 15.53 -2.85 15.79
CA ASP A 36 14.29 -3.20 15.08
C ASP A 36 14.58 -4.22 13.97
N LEU A 37 15.68 -4.03 13.23
CA LEU A 37 16.09 -4.93 12.16
C LEU A 37 16.42 -6.32 12.70
N LEU A 38 17.17 -6.40 13.79
CA LEU A 38 17.48 -7.67 14.46
C LEU A 38 16.22 -8.36 14.97
N GLN A 39 15.25 -7.60 15.50
CA GLN A 39 13.97 -8.14 15.94
C GLN A 39 13.15 -8.72 14.78
N ILE A 40 13.10 -8.00 13.65
CA ILE A 40 12.40 -8.46 12.43
C ILE A 40 13.04 -9.76 11.93
N LEU A 41 14.37 -9.80 11.82
CA LEU A 41 15.10 -10.96 11.32
C LEU A 41 14.98 -12.18 12.25
N GLY A 42 15.01 -11.96 13.56
CA GLY A 42 14.93 -13.03 14.55
C GLY A 42 13.52 -13.60 14.78
N GLN A 43 12.46 -12.85 14.43
CA GLN A 43 11.07 -13.23 14.72
C GLN A 43 10.12 -12.97 13.53
N ALA A 44 10.63 -13.14 12.33
CA ALA A 44 9.97 -12.80 11.06
C ALA A 44 8.61 -13.46 10.81
N THR A 45 8.32 -14.55 11.50
CA THR A 45 7.07 -15.32 11.31
C THR A 45 5.99 -15.00 12.33
N LYS A 46 6.28 -14.14 13.33
CA LYS A 46 5.30 -13.77 14.36
C LYS A 46 4.45 -12.58 13.89
N PRO A 47 3.10 -12.73 13.75
CA PRO A 47 2.22 -11.67 13.26
C PRO A 47 2.32 -10.36 14.05
N ALA A 48 2.43 -10.42 15.37
CA ALA A 48 2.54 -9.23 16.22
C ALA A 48 3.79 -8.40 15.91
N ILE A 49 4.93 -9.06 15.68
CA ILE A 49 6.19 -8.39 15.33
C ILE A 49 6.10 -7.78 13.93
N ILE A 50 5.54 -8.53 12.97
CA ILE A 50 5.30 -8.02 11.63
C ILE A 50 4.46 -6.73 11.68
N GLN A 51 3.34 -6.73 12.40
CA GLN A 51 2.46 -5.56 12.53
C GLN A 51 3.19 -4.34 13.09
N THR A 52 4.04 -4.52 14.10
CA THR A 52 4.77 -3.42 14.74
C THR A 52 5.71 -2.70 13.77
N HIS A 53 6.34 -3.46 12.89
CA HIS A 53 7.38 -2.92 12.00
C HIS A 53 6.88 -2.56 10.60
N LEU A 54 5.74 -3.11 10.14
CA LEU A 54 5.21 -2.84 8.80
C LEU A 54 4.99 -1.35 8.53
N LYS A 55 4.44 -0.61 9.50
CA LYS A 55 4.23 0.85 9.37
C LYS A 55 5.53 1.65 9.23
N LYS A 56 6.66 1.12 9.69
CA LYS A 56 7.99 1.74 9.48
C LYS A 56 8.54 1.43 8.08
N LEU A 57 8.19 0.25 7.54
CA LEU A 57 8.64 -0.24 6.23
C LEU A 57 7.80 0.30 5.07
N PHE A 58 6.52 0.58 5.31
CA PHE A 58 5.54 0.97 4.30
C PHE A 58 4.73 2.16 4.80
N ALA A 59 4.92 3.32 4.21
CA ALA A 59 4.26 4.56 4.63
C ALA A 59 2.72 4.50 4.53
N GLY A 60 2.18 3.72 3.58
CA GLY A 60 0.72 3.61 3.34
C GLY A 60 0.04 2.46 4.09
N ILE A 61 0.79 1.60 4.81
CA ILE A 61 0.21 0.48 5.55
C ILE A 61 0.23 0.78 7.04
N HIS A 62 -0.93 0.75 7.67
CA HIS A 62 -1.04 0.77 9.13
C HIS A 62 -1.00 -0.64 9.71
N THR A 63 -1.81 -1.55 9.18
CA THR A 63 -1.86 -2.96 9.58
C THR A 63 -2.10 -3.86 8.38
N VAL A 64 -1.92 -5.16 8.56
CA VAL A 64 -2.28 -6.19 7.58
C VAL A 64 -3.15 -7.23 8.24
N ASN A 65 -4.04 -7.88 7.47
CA ASN A 65 -4.79 -9.01 7.95
C ASN A 65 -4.13 -10.32 7.48
N PHE A 66 -4.14 -11.29 8.37
CA PHE A 66 -3.62 -12.63 8.12
C PHE A 66 -4.76 -13.60 7.84
N ASP A 67 -4.45 -14.72 7.22
CA ASP A 67 -5.37 -15.84 7.12
C ASP A 67 -5.58 -16.54 8.48
N SER A 68 -6.52 -17.51 8.55
CA SER A 68 -6.85 -18.26 9.76
C SER A 68 -5.66 -18.96 10.41
N ASP A 69 -4.66 -19.33 9.61
CA ASP A 69 -3.45 -20.03 10.05
C ASP A 69 -2.30 -19.08 10.38
N ASN A 70 -2.48 -17.78 10.21
CA ASN A 70 -1.44 -16.74 10.35
C ASN A 70 -0.19 -16.97 9.47
N LYS A 71 -0.36 -17.68 8.36
CA LYS A 71 0.74 -17.98 7.43
C LYS A 71 0.80 -17.09 6.21
N HIS A 72 -0.31 -16.42 5.89
CA HIS A 72 -0.40 -15.57 4.71
C HIS A 72 -1.00 -14.21 5.06
N ILE A 73 -0.48 -13.15 4.43
CA ILE A 73 -1.08 -11.83 4.43
C ILE A 73 -2.13 -11.80 3.31
N ILE A 74 -3.36 -11.40 3.65
CA ILE A 74 -4.51 -11.40 2.74
C ILE A 74 -5.00 -10.00 2.37
N SER A 75 -4.80 -9.00 3.24
CA SER A 75 -5.19 -7.62 2.97
C SER A 75 -4.28 -6.64 3.69
N MET A 76 -4.32 -5.39 3.26
CA MET A 76 -3.65 -4.26 3.88
C MET A 76 -4.67 -3.22 4.31
N ASN A 77 -4.42 -2.57 5.44
CA ASN A 77 -5.33 -1.59 6.02
C ASN A 77 -4.62 -0.25 6.19
N SER A 78 -5.31 0.84 5.86
CA SER A 78 -4.84 2.20 6.11
C SER A 78 -5.10 2.62 7.56
N ILE A 79 -4.54 3.76 7.99
CA ILE A 79 -4.80 4.35 9.30
C ILE A 79 -6.26 4.83 9.44
N GLN A 80 -6.90 5.16 8.31
CA GLN A 80 -8.30 5.61 8.24
C GLN A 80 -9.30 4.44 8.23
N GLY A 81 -8.82 3.20 8.26
CA GLY A 81 -9.67 2.00 8.27
C GLY A 81 -10.02 1.44 6.90
N GLU A 82 -9.52 2.02 5.80
CA GLU A 82 -9.71 1.41 4.48
C GLU A 82 -9.01 0.06 4.40
N VAL A 83 -9.72 -0.94 3.89
CA VAL A 83 -9.21 -2.32 3.74
C VAL A 83 -9.09 -2.66 2.27
N VAL A 84 -7.87 -2.98 1.84
CA VAL A 84 -7.60 -3.41 0.46
C VAL A 84 -7.17 -4.87 0.46
N SER A 85 -8.01 -5.75 -0.07
CA SER A 85 -7.70 -7.16 -0.24
C SER A 85 -6.65 -7.35 -1.33
N LEU A 86 -5.59 -8.11 -1.02
CA LEU A 86 -4.56 -8.45 -1.99
C LEU A 86 -5.10 -9.46 -3.02
N LYS A 87 -4.72 -9.29 -4.28
CA LYS A 87 -5.11 -10.22 -5.35
C LYS A 87 -4.53 -11.61 -5.11
N ASN A 88 -3.29 -11.69 -4.66
CA ASN A 88 -2.63 -12.93 -4.28
C ASN A 88 -2.19 -12.86 -2.82
N LYS A 89 -2.43 -13.93 -2.07
CA LYS A 89 -1.99 -14.06 -0.68
C LYS A 89 -0.47 -14.14 -0.62
N ILE A 90 0.16 -13.46 0.32
CA ILE A 90 1.61 -13.47 0.50
C ILE A 90 2.00 -14.39 1.64
N LYS A 91 2.71 -15.47 1.31
CA LYS A 91 3.21 -16.42 2.30
C LYS A 91 4.34 -15.81 3.11
N ILE A 92 4.20 -15.88 4.43
CA ILE A 92 5.24 -15.46 5.38
C ILE A 92 6.24 -16.62 5.54
N SER A 93 7.52 -16.30 5.47
CA SER A 93 8.62 -17.25 5.65
C SER A 93 9.72 -16.65 6.52
N ASN A 94 10.70 -17.47 6.89
CA ASN A 94 11.88 -16.99 7.62
C ASN A 94 12.76 -16.05 6.78
N GLU A 95 12.62 -16.09 5.45
CA GLU A 95 13.27 -15.16 4.54
C GLU A 95 12.49 -13.85 4.49
N VAL A 96 12.80 -12.94 5.42
CA VAL A 96 12.08 -11.66 5.59
C VAL A 96 12.06 -10.84 4.32
N GLU A 97 13.20 -10.71 3.66
CA GLU A 97 13.37 -9.92 2.44
C GLU A 97 12.50 -10.46 1.30
N GLY A 98 12.49 -11.79 1.15
CA GLY A 98 11.73 -12.44 0.10
C GLY A 98 10.23 -12.12 0.19
N TRP A 99 9.62 -12.32 1.35
CA TRP A 99 8.19 -12.05 1.50
C TRP A 99 7.85 -10.57 1.55
N LEU A 100 8.72 -9.69 2.11
CA LEU A 100 8.51 -8.23 2.07
C LEU A 100 8.57 -7.68 0.64
N ASN A 101 9.49 -8.15 -0.18
CA ASN A 101 9.57 -7.78 -1.60
C ASN A 101 8.35 -8.30 -2.36
N ASN A 102 7.88 -9.52 -2.06
CA ASN A 102 6.65 -10.06 -2.63
C ASN A 102 5.44 -9.24 -2.21
N LEU A 103 5.34 -8.82 -0.94
CA LEU A 103 4.29 -7.94 -0.45
C LEU A 103 4.30 -6.60 -1.20
N ALA A 104 5.46 -5.95 -1.31
CA ALA A 104 5.59 -4.69 -2.03
C ALA A 104 5.17 -4.79 -3.51
N ARG A 105 5.55 -5.88 -4.17
CA ARG A 105 5.16 -6.15 -5.56
C ARG A 105 3.66 -6.39 -5.69
N GLU A 106 3.09 -7.20 -4.79
CA GLU A 106 1.66 -7.53 -4.83
C GLU A 106 0.78 -6.32 -4.49
N MET A 107 1.19 -5.48 -3.53
CA MET A 107 0.54 -4.20 -3.27
C MET A 107 0.45 -3.35 -4.55
N LYS A 108 1.59 -3.18 -5.24
CA LYS A 108 1.65 -2.43 -6.49
C LYS A 108 0.73 -3.04 -7.55
N ASN A 109 0.77 -4.35 -7.74
CA ASN A 109 -0.06 -5.05 -8.71
C ASN A 109 -1.55 -4.94 -8.39
N THR A 110 -1.92 -5.08 -7.11
CA THR A 110 -3.31 -4.95 -6.65
C THR A 110 -3.83 -3.53 -6.89
N LEU A 111 -3.09 -2.49 -6.48
CA LEU A 111 -3.47 -1.09 -6.69
C LEU A 111 -3.53 -0.72 -8.18
N GLN A 112 -2.60 -1.22 -8.98
CA GLN A 112 -2.61 -1.02 -10.44
C GLN A 112 -3.85 -1.64 -11.09
N GLN A 113 -4.24 -2.84 -10.67
CA GLN A 113 -5.45 -3.49 -11.18
C GLN A 113 -6.71 -2.72 -10.78
N LEU A 114 -6.81 -2.31 -9.50
CA LEU A 114 -7.92 -1.49 -9.01
C LEU A 114 -8.02 -0.17 -9.77
N LEU A 115 -6.90 0.47 -10.12
CA LEU A 115 -6.89 1.68 -10.92
C LEU A 115 -7.41 1.43 -12.34
N ILE A 116 -6.98 0.35 -12.99
CA ILE A 116 -7.47 -0.02 -14.32
C ILE A 116 -8.98 -0.24 -14.30
N ASP A 117 -9.49 -0.95 -13.30
CA ASP A 117 -10.92 -1.24 -13.17
C ASP A 117 -11.71 0.03 -12.86
N CYS A 118 -11.19 0.90 -11.98
CA CYS A 118 -11.77 2.20 -11.66
C CYS A 118 -11.85 3.12 -12.91
N LEU A 119 -10.79 3.17 -13.73
CA LEU A 119 -10.78 3.94 -14.98
C LEU A 119 -11.79 3.41 -16.01
N LYS A 120 -11.98 2.09 -16.10
CA LYS A 120 -13.02 1.51 -16.97
C LYS A 120 -14.40 1.95 -16.50
N ASP A 121 -14.69 1.78 -15.21
CA ASP A 121 -15.98 2.20 -14.64
C ASP A 121 -16.22 3.70 -14.88
N GLY A 122 -15.22 4.55 -14.67
CA GLY A 122 -15.33 6.01 -14.87
C GLY A 122 -15.52 6.44 -16.32
N ARG A 123 -15.09 5.62 -17.30
CA ARG A 123 -15.37 5.87 -18.72
C ARG A 123 -16.75 5.37 -19.15
N ASP A 124 -17.24 4.29 -18.55
CA ASP A 124 -18.49 3.63 -18.95
C ASP A 124 -19.72 4.22 -18.27
N THR A 125 -19.58 4.81 -17.08
CA THR A 125 -20.70 5.37 -16.31
C THR A 125 -20.90 6.85 -16.57
N LYS A 126 -22.15 7.25 -16.87
CA LYS A 126 -22.53 8.67 -17.03
C LYS A 126 -22.52 9.44 -15.71
N ASN A 127 -22.54 8.75 -14.57
CA ASN A 127 -22.69 9.32 -13.22
C ASN A 127 -21.37 9.37 -12.43
N GLY A 128 -20.24 9.12 -13.08
CA GLY A 128 -18.95 9.08 -12.39
C GLY A 128 -18.62 7.72 -11.74
N MET A 129 -17.52 7.66 -11.01
CA MET A 129 -17.07 6.47 -10.31
C MET A 129 -17.78 6.34 -8.95
N ASP A 130 -18.12 5.12 -8.55
CA ASP A 130 -18.72 4.86 -7.24
C ASP A 130 -17.67 5.06 -6.13
N PRO A 131 -17.85 6.05 -5.24
CA PRO A 131 -16.90 6.32 -4.16
C PRO A 131 -16.75 5.18 -3.15
N LEU A 132 -17.75 4.30 -3.03
CA LEU A 132 -17.77 3.20 -2.08
C LEU A 132 -17.06 1.93 -2.60
N LYS A 133 -16.82 1.86 -3.91
CA LYS A 133 -16.28 0.66 -4.55
C LYS A 133 -14.74 0.60 -4.51
N TYR A 134 -14.09 1.75 -4.51
CA TYR A 134 -12.64 1.84 -4.64
C TYR A 134 -11.99 2.61 -3.48
N PRO A 135 -10.73 2.29 -3.11
CA PRO A 135 -9.99 3.09 -2.14
C PRO A 135 -9.86 4.55 -2.59
N SER A 136 -9.90 5.48 -1.62
CA SER A 136 -9.85 6.93 -1.91
C SER A 136 -8.64 7.34 -2.73
N GLN A 137 -7.47 6.74 -2.49
CA GLN A 137 -6.27 6.99 -3.29
C GLN A 137 -6.47 6.63 -4.77
N ILE A 138 -7.14 5.53 -5.06
CA ILE A 138 -7.43 5.07 -6.42
C ILE A 138 -8.45 5.99 -7.10
N LEU A 139 -9.49 6.40 -6.38
CA LEU A 139 -10.48 7.35 -6.88
C LEU A 139 -9.83 8.69 -7.27
N CYS A 140 -9.05 9.29 -6.37
CA CYS A 140 -8.36 10.55 -6.65
C CYS A 140 -7.42 10.47 -7.86
N LEU A 141 -6.68 9.35 -7.99
CA LEU A 141 -5.78 9.15 -9.13
C LEU A 141 -6.55 8.94 -10.43
N ALA A 142 -7.61 8.13 -10.40
CA ALA A 142 -8.44 7.88 -11.57
C ALA A 142 -9.15 9.17 -12.06
N GLU A 143 -9.69 9.97 -11.13
CA GLU A 143 -10.26 11.28 -11.46
C GLU A 143 -9.24 12.22 -12.10
N SER A 144 -8.03 12.29 -11.55
CA SER A 144 -6.96 13.12 -12.12
C SER A 144 -6.60 12.70 -13.54
N ILE A 145 -6.56 11.39 -13.82
CA ILE A 145 -6.29 10.85 -15.16
C ILE A 145 -7.45 11.19 -16.13
N LEU A 146 -8.70 10.89 -15.73
CA LEU A 146 -9.87 11.16 -16.57
C LEU A 146 -10.07 12.65 -16.85
N PHE A 147 -9.83 13.49 -15.85
CA PHE A 147 -9.83 14.94 -16.02
C PHE A 147 -8.82 15.39 -17.08
N THR A 148 -7.57 14.92 -16.97
CA THR A 148 -6.52 15.27 -17.91
C THR A 148 -6.85 14.81 -19.34
N GLU A 149 -7.29 13.55 -19.51
CA GLU A 149 -7.69 13.00 -20.81
C GLU A 149 -8.78 13.86 -21.47
N ARG A 150 -9.79 14.26 -20.69
CA ARG A 150 -10.91 15.08 -21.20
C ARG A 150 -10.49 16.51 -21.53
N CYS A 151 -9.63 17.13 -20.72
CA CYS A 151 -9.08 18.44 -21.02
C CYS A 151 -8.28 18.42 -22.32
N GLU A 152 -7.39 17.44 -22.49
CA GLU A 152 -6.59 17.30 -23.71
C GLU A 152 -7.46 17.06 -24.94
N GLU A 153 -8.49 16.24 -24.82
CA GLU A 153 -9.43 15.99 -25.91
C GLU A 153 -10.21 17.25 -26.29
N SER A 154 -10.70 18.01 -25.28
CA SER A 154 -11.44 19.25 -25.49
C SER A 154 -10.57 20.34 -26.14
N ILE A 155 -9.30 20.46 -25.73
CA ILE A 155 -8.33 21.38 -26.35
C ILE A 155 -8.11 20.98 -27.82
N ARG A 156 -7.93 19.68 -28.08
CA ARG A 156 -7.71 19.17 -29.44
C ARG A 156 -8.90 19.42 -30.38
N LYS A 157 -10.11 19.34 -29.82
CA LYS A 157 -11.36 19.61 -30.55
C LYS A 157 -11.73 21.10 -30.61
N GLY A 158 -11.09 21.96 -29.84
CA GLY A 158 -11.44 23.38 -29.68
C GLY A 158 -12.74 23.64 -28.93
N ASP A 159 -13.25 22.64 -28.19
CA ASP A 159 -14.52 22.70 -27.45
C ASP A 159 -14.31 22.64 -25.92
N LEU A 160 -13.85 23.74 -25.37
CA LEU A 160 -13.66 23.88 -23.91
C LEU A 160 -14.98 23.91 -23.12
N LYS A 161 -16.11 24.26 -23.80
CA LYS A 161 -17.40 24.34 -23.13
C LYS A 161 -17.91 22.98 -22.69
N THR A 162 -17.67 21.94 -23.49
CA THR A 162 -18.01 20.55 -23.13
C THR A 162 -17.22 20.07 -21.91
N ALA A 163 -15.92 20.41 -21.81
CA ALA A 163 -15.11 20.10 -20.63
C ALA A 163 -15.66 20.80 -19.37
N LEU A 164 -16.03 22.09 -19.49
CA LEU A 164 -16.57 22.85 -18.38
C LEU A 164 -17.89 22.26 -17.86
N ASN A 165 -18.80 21.90 -18.77
CA ASN A 165 -20.10 21.28 -18.41
C ASN A 165 -19.89 19.94 -17.71
N TYR A 166 -18.91 19.16 -18.14
CA TYR A 166 -18.56 17.90 -17.45
C TYR A 166 -18.06 18.13 -16.04
N LEU A 167 -17.14 19.09 -15.85
CA LEU A 167 -16.61 19.43 -14.52
C LEU A 167 -17.71 19.91 -13.58
N GLN A 168 -18.65 20.71 -14.09
CA GLN A 168 -19.79 21.16 -13.29
C GLN A 168 -20.65 19.96 -12.85
N ALA A 169 -20.96 19.03 -13.75
CA ALA A 169 -21.73 17.84 -13.43
C ALA A 169 -21.03 16.95 -12.38
N GLN A 170 -19.69 16.82 -12.46
CA GLN A 170 -18.91 16.09 -11.46
C GLN A 170 -18.94 16.80 -10.09
N LEU A 171 -18.79 18.11 -10.07
CA LEU A 171 -18.88 18.90 -8.84
C LEU A 171 -20.26 18.73 -8.19
N ASP A 172 -21.33 18.84 -8.98
CA ASP A 172 -22.71 18.67 -8.50
C ASP A 172 -22.93 17.25 -7.95
N PHE A 173 -22.36 16.23 -8.60
CA PHE A 173 -22.41 14.85 -8.12
C PHE A 173 -21.73 14.69 -6.77
N TYR A 174 -20.46 15.11 -6.63
CA TYR A 174 -19.71 14.97 -5.37
C TYR A 174 -20.26 15.82 -4.24
N THR A 175 -20.83 16.98 -4.53
CA THR A 175 -21.49 17.81 -3.50
C THR A 175 -22.86 17.27 -3.08
N SER A 176 -23.51 16.44 -3.90
CA SER A 176 -24.76 15.77 -3.56
C SER A 176 -24.60 14.48 -2.77
N VAL A 177 -23.39 13.91 -2.73
CA VAL A 177 -23.10 12.72 -1.92
C VAL A 177 -23.20 13.11 -0.45
N ASP A 178 -24.15 12.51 0.26
CA ASP A 178 -24.39 12.75 1.69
C ASP A 178 -23.23 12.19 2.51
N LEU A 179 -22.40 13.09 3.03
CA LEU A 179 -21.26 12.74 3.89
C LEU A 179 -21.68 12.05 5.20
N GLY A 180 -22.96 12.18 5.61
CA GLY A 180 -23.51 11.49 6.79
C GLY A 180 -23.52 9.97 6.68
N ASN A 181 -23.50 9.41 5.47
CA ASN A 181 -23.36 7.97 5.27
C ASN A 181 -21.92 7.46 5.41
N LEU A 182 -20.92 8.34 5.35
CA LEU A 182 -19.50 7.97 5.50
C LEU A 182 -19.09 7.79 6.96
N GLU A 183 -19.75 8.47 7.89
CA GLU A 183 -19.47 8.32 9.35
C GLU A 183 -19.88 6.95 9.90
N ASN A 184 -20.87 6.29 9.30
CA ASN A 184 -21.28 4.94 9.69
C ASN A 184 -20.29 3.83 9.27
N PHE A 185 -19.33 4.12 8.38
CA PHE A 185 -18.29 3.19 7.96
C PHE A 185 -17.08 3.14 8.89
N SER A 186 -16.89 4.14 9.76
CA SER A 186 -15.77 4.16 10.71
C SER A 186 -16.04 3.45 12.03
N MET A 187 -17.26 2.90 12.24
CA MET A 187 -17.69 2.25 13.50
C MET A 187 -18.05 0.76 13.38
N SER A 188 -17.66 0.09 12.30
CA SER A 188 -17.93 -1.36 12.15
C SER A 188 -16.60 -2.18 12.01
#